data_e4e2f5c68983d21a57489ec7a716a25e
#
_entry.id   e4e2f5c68983d21a57489ec7a716a25e
#
_cell.length_a   1.000
_cell.length_b   1.000
_cell.length_c   1.000
_cell.angle_alpha   90.00
_cell.angle_beta   90.00
_cell.angle_gamma   90.00
#
_symmetry.space_group_name_H-M   'P 1'
#
loop_
_entity.id
_entity.type
_entity.pdbx_description
1 polymer ?
#
loop_
_entity_poly.entity_id
_entity_poly.type
_entity_poly.pdbx_seq_one_letter_code
_entity_poly.pdbx_strand_id
1 'polypeptide(L)'
;MKKKWIKPVIKHGKLTKYNYIVQYPKKLKLGKNFDIGTFTYINCSYGVEIQDNVQIGSHCSIYSHSTIDSKKGKVVLKKNCRIGTHSTIMPNVIIGENSIIAAYSFVTKDVPKNEFWAGIPAKRKKKIN
;
A
#
# COMPACT_ATOMS: atom_id res chain seq x y z
N MET A 1 16.27 1.20 22.73
CA MET A 1 16.54 2.40 21.91
C MET A 1 15.88 2.27 20.56
N LYS A 2 15.05 3.22 20.17
CA LYS A 2 14.42 3.20 18.84
C LYS A 2 15.46 3.54 17.79
N LYS A 3 15.52 2.73 16.72
CA LYS A 3 16.33 3.09 15.56
C LYS A 3 15.74 4.34 14.91
N LYS A 4 16.60 5.25 14.51
CA LYS A 4 16.21 6.40 13.73
C LYS A 4 15.67 5.91 12.37
N TRP A 5 14.45 6.32 12.02
CA TRP A 5 13.92 5.99 10.70
C TRP A 5 14.67 6.76 9.62
N ILE A 6 15.05 6.06 8.56
CA ILE A 6 15.76 6.65 7.43
C ILE A 6 14.95 6.39 6.17
N LYS A 7 14.69 7.46 5.40
CA LYS A 7 13.96 7.35 4.15
C LYS A 7 14.73 6.44 3.18
N PRO A 8 14.08 5.41 2.60
CA PRO A 8 14.75 4.51 1.67
C PRO A 8 15.09 5.20 0.35
N VAL A 9 16.15 4.70 -0.30
CA VAL A 9 16.51 5.10 -1.66
C VAL A 9 15.77 4.17 -2.61
N ILE A 10 15.00 4.75 -3.53
CA ILE A 10 14.15 4.00 -4.45
C ILE A 10 14.55 4.32 -5.89
N LYS A 11 14.83 3.27 -6.68
CA LYS A 11 15.14 3.37 -8.10
C LYS A 11 14.18 2.50 -8.89
N HIS A 12 13.77 2.95 -10.08
CA HIS A 12 12.82 2.23 -10.91
C HIS A 12 13.22 0.76 -11.11
N GLY A 13 12.31 -0.15 -10.76
CA GLY A 13 12.46 -1.57 -11.02
C GLY A 13 13.61 -2.26 -10.29
N LYS A 14 14.25 -1.61 -9.33
CA LYS A 14 15.36 -2.17 -8.57
C LYS A 14 14.92 -2.49 -7.15
N LEU A 15 15.36 -3.65 -6.63
CA LEU A 15 15.13 -3.95 -5.22
C LEU A 15 15.80 -2.90 -4.34
N THR A 16 15.07 -2.41 -3.36
CA THR A 16 15.62 -1.52 -2.34
C THR A 16 16.47 -2.30 -1.35
N LYS A 17 17.15 -1.60 -0.46
CA LYS A 17 17.87 -2.22 0.67
C LYS A 17 16.97 -3.17 1.49
N TYR A 18 15.66 -2.93 1.50
CA TYR A 18 14.68 -3.74 2.25
C TYR A 18 13.98 -4.77 1.37
N ASN A 19 14.47 -4.99 0.15
CA ASN A 19 13.99 -6.03 -0.78
C ASN A 19 12.54 -5.83 -1.24
N TYR A 20 12.05 -4.60 -1.36
CA TYR A 20 10.82 -4.34 -2.09
C TYR A 20 11.16 -3.56 -3.37
N ILE A 21 10.22 -3.53 -4.32
CA ILE A 21 10.47 -2.98 -5.64
C ILE A 21 9.38 -1.97 -6.02
N VAL A 22 9.80 -0.85 -6.61
CA VAL A 22 8.89 0.19 -7.09
C VAL A 22 9.13 0.45 -8.56
N GLN A 23 8.07 0.42 -9.36
CA GLN A 23 8.11 0.86 -10.74
C GLN A 23 7.54 2.27 -10.87
N TYR A 24 8.19 3.11 -11.67
CA TYR A 24 7.82 4.50 -11.94
C TYR A 24 7.78 5.37 -10.67
N PRO A 25 8.89 5.44 -9.91
CA PRO A 25 8.91 6.14 -8.62
C PRO A 25 8.70 7.64 -8.70
N LYS A 26 8.76 8.25 -9.88
CA LYS A 26 8.50 9.70 -10.04
C LYS A 26 7.11 10.10 -9.55
N LYS A 27 6.15 9.20 -9.63
CA LYS A 27 4.77 9.44 -9.18
C LYS A 27 4.48 8.79 -7.83
N LEU A 28 5.51 8.46 -7.08
CA LEU A 28 5.38 7.96 -5.72
C LEU A 28 5.58 9.13 -4.74
N LYS A 29 4.56 9.41 -3.95
CA LYS A 29 4.63 10.41 -2.90
C LYS A 29 4.70 9.70 -1.56
N LEU A 30 5.73 10.01 -0.77
CA LEU A 30 6.01 9.34 0.50
C LEU A 30 5.96 10.30 1.67
N GLY A 31 5.31 9.88 2.75
CA GLY A 31 5.39 10.52 4.05
C GLY A 31 6.61 10.04 4.84
N LYS A 32 6.46 9.97 6.16
CA LYS A 32 7.53 9.57 7.09
C LYS A 32 7.15 8.33 7.88
N ASN A 33 8.14 7.61 8.37
CA ASN A 33 7.97 6.48 9.29
C ASN A 33 7.08 5.36 8.74
N PHE A 34 7.03 5.22 7.41
CA PHE A 34 6.33 4.11 6.79
C PHE A 34 7.22 2.86 6.82
N ASP A 35 6.57 1.70 6.72
CA ASP A 35 7.26 0.41 6.67
C ASP A 35 6.67 -0.40 5.53
N ILE A 36 7.52 -0.82 4.60
CA ILE A 36 7.12 -1.63 3.45
C ILE A 36 7.85 -2.96 3.55
N GLY A 37 7.10 -4.05 3.62
CA GLY A 37 7.64 -5.38 3.81
C GLY A 37 8.37 -5.93 2.59
N THR A 38 9.21 -6.92 2.86
CA THR A 38 10.04 -7.61 1.87
C THR A 38 9.19 -8.19 0.74
N PHE A 39 9.66 -8.05 -0.49
CA PHE A 39 9.05 -8.55 -1.73
C PHE A 39 7.68 -7.93 -2.05
N THR A 40 7.37 -6.80 -1.48
CA THR A 40 6.24 -5.99 -1.91
C THR A 40 6.56 -5.33 -3.25
N TYR A 41 5.57 -5.30 -4.14
CA TYR A 41 5.65 -4.68 -5.44
C TYR A 41 4.73 -3.48 -5.50
N ILE A 42 5.23 -2.34 -5.96
CA ILE A 42 4.45 -1.11 -6.09
C ILE A 42 4.57 -0.55 -7.49
N ASN A 43 3.47 -0.47 -8.21
CA ASN A 43 3.43 0.18 -9.53
C ASN A 43 2.86 1.59 -9.36
N CYS A 44 3.66 2.60 -9.69
CA CYS A 44 3.32 4.01 -9.51
C CYS A 44 3.06 4.75 -10.82
N SER A 45 2.83 4.05 -11.94
CA SER A 45 2.70 4.71 -13.24
C SER A 45 1.56 5.74 -13.28
N TYR A 46 0.51 5.57 -12.49
CA TYR A 46 -0.60 6.52 -12.34
C TYR A 46 -0.65 7.16 -10.94
N GLY A 47 0.40 6.98 -10.17
CA GLY A 47 0.56 7.60 -8.87
C GLY A 47 0.19 6.70 -7.70
N VAL A 48 1.05 6.71 -6.69
CA VAL A 48 0.78 6.09 -5.38
C VAL A 48 1.22 7.07 -4.31
N GLU A 49 0.37 7.29 -3.34
CA GLU A 49 0.72 8.09 -2.18
C GLU A 49 0.68 7.23 -0.93
N ILE A 50 1.78 7.21 -0.18
CA ILE A 50 1.90 6.49 1.09
C ILE A 50 2.16 7.54 2.16
N GLN A 51 1.19 7.75 3.04
CA GLN A 51 1.28 8.78 4.06
C GLN A 51 2.03 8.31 5.30
N ASP A 52 2.08 9.14 6.34
CA ASP A 52 2.88 8.89 7.53
C ASP A 52 2.43 7.62 8.27
N ASN A 53 3.39 6.87 8.79
CA ASN A 53 3.19 5.71 9.66
C ASN A 53 2.39 4.55 9.01
N VAL A 54 2.30 4.52 7.69
CA VAL A 54 1.66 3.40 6.99
C VAL A 54 2.54 2.16 7.10
N GLN A 55 1.91 1.03 7.37
CA GLN A 55 2.58 -0.27 7.42
C GLN A 55 2.04 -1.18 6.33
N ILE A 56 2.93 -1.72 5.51
CA ILE A 56 2.58 -2.66 4.45
C ILE A 56 3.34 -3.95 4.72
N GLY A 57 2.62 -5.05 4.84
CA GLY A 57 3.22 -6.36 5.07
C GLY A 57 4.06 -6.84 3.88
N SER A 58 4.75 -7.95 4.07
CA SER A 58 5.55 -8.55 3.00
C SER A 58 4.66 -9.10 1.88
N HIS A 59 5.24 -9.22 0.68
CA HIS A 59 4.58 -9.87 -0.47
C HIS A 59 3.25 -9.21 -0.86
N CYS A 60 3.09 -7.93 -0.61
CA CYS A 60 1.92 -7.19 -1.06
C CYS A 60 2.14 -6.68 -2.48
N SER A 61 1.04 -6.42 -3.17
CA SER A 61 1.07 -5.80 -4.49
C SER A 61 0.18 -4.57 -4.49
N ILE A 62 0.72 -3.43 -4.91
CA ILE A 62 -0.02 -2.18 -5.00
C ILE A 62 0.05 -1.71 -6.44
N TYR A 63 -1.10 -1.65 -7.11
CA TYR A 63 -1.19 -1.31 -8.51
C TYR A 63 -1.90 0.02 -8.73
N SER A 64 -1.21 1.01 -9.29
CA SER A 64 -1.88 2.17 -9.88
C SER A 64 -2.30 1.88 -11.32
N HIS A 65 -1.80 0.81 -11.91
CA HIS A 65 -2.15 0.36 -13.25
C HIS A 65 -2.13 -1.16 -13.29
N SER A 66 -3.27 -1.76 -13.62
CA SER A 66 -3.41 -3.18 -13.88
C SER A 66 -3.63 -3.38 -15.37
N THR A 67 -2.62 -3.89 -16.07
CA THR A 67 -2.63 -3.96 -17.54
C THR A 67 -3.56 -5.03 -18.08
N ILE A 68 -3.76 -6.11 -17.33
CA ILE A 68 -4.56 -7.24 -17.81
C ILE A 68 -6.04 -6.92 -17.95
N ASP A 69 -6.55 -5.98 -17.17
CA ASP A 69 -7.95 -5.55 -17.20
C ASP A 69 -8.10 -4.05 -17.47
N SER A 70 -7.02 -3.38 -17.87
CA SER A 70 -6.98 -1.97 -18.24
C SER A 70 -7.47 -1.00 -17.15
N LYS A 71 -7.35 -1.39 -15.88
CA LYS A 71 -7.69 -0.51 -14.76
C LYS A 71 -6.51 0.37 -14.42
N LYS A 72 -6.78 1.65 -14.17
CA LYS A 72 -5.74 2.62 -13.83
C LYS A 72 -6.30 3.74 -12.95
N GLY A 73 -5.47 4.27 -12.09
CA GLY A 73 -5.83 5.37 -11.21
C GLY A 73 -4.94 5.40 -9.98
N LYS A 74 -4.84 6.59 -9.41
CA LYS A 74 -4.00 6.84 -8.24
C LYS A 74 -4.47 6.02 -7.03
N VAL A 75 -3.52 5.45 -6.31
CA VAL A 75 -3.76 4.76 -5.03
C VAL A 75 -3.27 5.65 -3.90
N VAL A 76 -4.08 5.78 -2.85
CA VAL A 76 -3.71 6.55 -1.66
C VAL A 76 -3.83 5.67 -0.43
N LEU A 77 -2.74 5.54 0.31
CA LEU A 77 -2.72 4.87 1.60
C LEU A 77 -2.56 5.95 2.67
N LYS A 78 -3.65 6.20 3.41
CA LYS A 78 -3.68 7.31 4.37
C LYS A 78 -3.02 6.96 5.70
N LYS A 79 -2.71 7.98 6.48
CA LYS A 79 -1.97 7.88 7.74
C LYS A 79 -2.38 6.71 8.60
N ASN A 80 -1.40 6.00 9.12
CA ASN A 80 -1.57 4.92 10.08
C ASN A 80 -2.35 3.71 9.56
N CYS A 81 -2.68 3.63 8.26
CA CYS A 81 -3.33 2.42 7.76
C CYS A 81 -2.33 1.26 7.72
N ARG A 82 -2.85 0.05 7.79
CA ARG A 82 -2.04 -1.18 7.82
C ARG A 82 -2.57 -2.18 6.81
N ILE A 83 -1.66 -2.71 6.01
CA ILE A 83 -1.99 -3.68 4.95
C ILE A 83 -1.33 -5.01 5.32
N GLY A 84 -2.14 -6.04 5.53
CA GLY A 84 -1.64 -7.37 5.88
C GLY A 84 -0.92 -8.06 4.72
N THR A 85 -0.06 -8.99 5.05
CA THR A 85 0.78 -9.71 4.08
C THR A 85 -0.03 -10.35 2.94
N HIS A 86 0.56 -10.42 1.75
CA HIS A 86 -0.03 -11.03 0.56
C HIS A 86 -1.35 -10.39 0.12
N SER A 87 -1.59 -9.15 0.49
CA SER A 87 -2.76 -8.41 0.02
C SER A 87 -2.45 -7.67 -1.27
N THR A 88 -3.50 -7.44 -2.07
CA THR A 88 -3.41 -6.67 -3.31
C THR A 88 -4.34 -5.46 -3.21
N ILE A 89 -3.80 -4.28 -3.52
CA ILE A 89 -4.57 -3.04 -3.62
C ILE A 89 -4.65 -2.67 -5.09
N MET A 90 -5.87 -2.55 -5.59
CA MET A 90 -6.12 -2.28 -7.01
C MET A 90 -6.15 -0.78 -7.33
N PRO A 91 -6.06 -0.41 -8.61
CA PRO A 91 -6.04 1.00 -9.02
C PRO A 91 -7.24 1.78 -8.51
N ASN A 92 -6.99 3.06 -8.27
CA ASN A 92 -8.02 4.02 -7.87
C ASN A 92 -8.61 3.81 -6.48
N VAL A 93 -7.94 3.04 -5.62
CA VAL A 93 -8.39 2.75 -4.26
C VAL A 93 -7.75 3.71 -3.26
N ILE A 94 -8.55 4.20 -2.33
CA ILE A 94 -8.11 4.99 -1.18
C ILE A 94 -8.35 4.16 0.08
N ILE A 95 -7.28 3.91 0.83
CA ILE A 95 -7.39 3.27 2.15
C ILE A 95 -7.38 4.38 3.20
N GLY A 96 -8.46 4.48 3.98
CA GLY A 96 -8.65 5.55 4.95
C GLY A 96 -7.72 5.47 6.16
N GLU A 97 -7.62 6.58 6.88
CA GLU A 97 -6.75 6.67 8.06
C GLU A 97 -7.10 5.61 9.11
N ASN A 98 -6.08 5.02 9.70
CA ASN A 98 -6.18 4.02 10.76
C ASN A 98 -6.86 2.71 10.36
N SER A 99 -7.23 2.55 9.09
CA SER A 99 -7.90 1.33 8.63
C SER A 99 -6.92 0.18 8.50
N ILE A 100 -7.44 -1.03 8.64
CA ILE A 100 -6.64 -2.26 8.58
C ILE A 100 -7.22 -3.17 7.51
N ILE A 101 -6.35 -3.66 6.64
CA ILE A 101 -6.65 -4.67 5.64
C ILE A 101 -6.04 -5.98 6.13
N ALA A 102 -6.87 -7.00 6.32
CA ALA A 102 -6.39 -8.31 6.74
C ALA A 102 -5.49 -8.93 5.70
N ALA A 103 -4.61 -9.83 6.13
CA ALA A 103 -3.74 -10.59 5.22
C ALA A 103 -4.58 -11.34 4.16
N TYR A 104 -4.00 -11.51 2.96
CA TYR A 104 -4.64 -12.22 1.84
C TYR A 104 -5.94 -11.58 1.39
N SER A 105 -5.99 -10.25 1.39
CA SER A 105 -7.18 -9.52 0.93
C SER A 105 -6.95 -8.94 -0.47
N PHE A 106 -8.05 -8.82 -1.22
CA PHE A 106 -8.04 -8.20 -2.54
C PHE A 106 -8.95 -6.97 -2.51
N VAL A 107 -8.34 -5.77 -2.46
CA VAL A 107 -9.07 -4.52 -2.24
C VAL A 107 -9.34 -3.83 -3.57
N THR A 108 -10.62 -3.71 -3.92
CA THR A 108 -11.07 -3.11 -5.18
C THR A 108 -11.89 -1.83 -4.98
N LYS A 109 -12.21 -1.49 -3.74
CA LYS A 109 -13.04 -0.33 -3.39
C LYS A 109 -12.37 0.48 -2.30
N ASP A 110 -12.72 1.76 -2.20
CA ASP A 110 -12.24 2.61 -1.13
C ASP A 110 -12.64 2.07 0.23
N VAL A 111 -11.70 2.14 1.16
CA VAL A 111 -11.92 1.74 2.55
C VAL A 111 -12.01 3.00 3.40
N PRO A 112 -13.14 3.25 4.06
CA PRO A 112 -13.27 4.40 4.95
C PRO A 112 -12.30 4.34 6.12
N LYS A 113 -12.06 5.48 6.75
CA LYS A 113 -11.20 5.54 7.94
C LYS A 113 -11.76 4.68 9.07
N ASN A 114 -10.86 4.17 9.90
CA ASN A 114 -11.19 3.44 11.12
C ASN A 114 -12.04 2.19 10.87
N GLU A 115 -11.75 1.47 9.79
CA GLU A 115 -12.46 0.23 9.46
C GLU A 115 -11.51 -0.93 9.24
N PHE A 116 -11.95 -2.12 9.59
CA PHE A 116 -11.26 -3.37 9.33
C PHE A 116 -11.95 -4.10 8.17
N TRP A 117 -11.20 -4.36 7.11
CA TRP A 117 -11.70 -5.02 5.90
C TRP A 117 -10.90 -6.29 5.62
N ALA A 118 -11.56 -7.30 5.06
CA ALA A 118 -10.93 -8.58 4.76
C ALA A 118 -11.63 -9.31 3.62
N GLY A 119 -10.89 -10.13 2.91
CA GLY A 119 -11.41 -11.09 1.95
C GLY A 119 -11.08 -10.80 0.50
N ILE A 120 -11.63 -11.64 -0.38
CA ILE A 120 -11.47 -11.58 -1.85
C ILE A 120 -12.84 -11.63 -2.49
N PRO A 121 -13.44 -10.51 -2.94
CA PRO A 121 -12.97 -9.15 -2.69
C PRO A 121 -13.11 -8.74 -1.23
N ALA A 122 -12.26 -7.81 -0.81
CA ALA A 122 -12.29 -7.32 0.58
C ALA A 122 -13.60 -6.60 0.87
N LYS A 123 -14.16 -6.88 2.05
CA LYS A 123 -15.40 -6.26 2.54
C LYS A 123 -15.22 -5.82 3.99
N ARG A 124 -15.99 -4.82 4.38
CA ARG A 124 -16.00 -4.34 5.75
C ARG A 124 -16.39 -5.45 6.72
N LYS A 125 -15.60 -5.61 7.78
CA LYS A 125 -15.88 -6.57 8.86
C LYS A 125 -16.32 -5.87 10.13
N LYS A 126 -15.67 -4.76 10.48
CA LYS A 126 -16.02 -4.00 11.67
C LYS A 126 -15.42 -2.60 11.64
N LYS A 127 -15.92 -1.74 12.51
CA LYS A 127 -15.34 -0.44 12.77
C LYS A 127 -14.24 -0.57 13.84
N ILE A 128 -13.18 0.22 13.69
CA ILE A 128 -12.09 0.30 14.67
C ILE A 128 -12.30 1.56 15.50
N ASN A 129 -12.25 1.40 16.78
CA ASN A 129 -12.39 2.55 17.71
C ASN A 129 -11.05 3.20 17.99
#